data_b1cdef3c8f90a536cafbc996f22beb24
#
_entry.id   b1cdef3c8f90a536cafbc996f22beb24
#
_cell.length_a   1.000
_cell.length_b   1.000
_cell.length_c   1.000
_cell.angle_alpha   90.00
_cell.angle_beta   90.00
_cell.angle_gamma   90.00
#
_symmetry.space_group_name_H-M   'P 1'
#
loop_
_entity.id
_entity.type
_entity.pdbx_description
1 polymer ?
#
loop_
_entity_poly.entity_id
_entity_poly.type
_entity_poly.pdbx_seq_one_letter_code
_entity_poly.pdbx_strand_id
1 'polypeptide(L)'
;MTEKQGFMTALYERLSRDDELNGESNSISNQKKLLEQYAKEHGFTNLVHFTDDGISGTRFDRPGFLAMMKEVESGKVRTILIKDMSRMGRDYLKVGQYMELLRQKNVRLIAVNENVDSFREDDDFTPFRNIMNEWYARDTSKKIKSTFKSKGKSGKHVASVTPYGYLKDENDGNHWIVDEEAAAVV
;
A
#
# COMPACT_ATOMS: atom_id res chain seq x y z
N MET A 1 -5.51 -34.29 -28.88
CA MET A 1 -4.39 -34.01 -27.96
C MET A 1 -4.61 -32.59 -27.41
N THR A 2 -5.24 -32.47 -26.27
CA THR A 2 -5.45 -31.18 -25.61
C THR A 2 -4.10 -30.78 -24.98
N GLU A 3 -3.45 -29.78 -25.54
CA GLU A 3 -2.32 -29.12 -24.91
C GLU A 3 -2.75 -28.72 -23.49
N LYS A 4 -2.08 -29.26 -22.48
CA LYS A 4 -2.16 -28.73 -21.12
C LYS A 4 -1.59 -27.34 -21.18
N GLN A 5 -2.42 -26.32 -21.45
CA GLN A 5 -2.05 -24.93 -21.24
C GLN A 5 -1.72 -24.80 -19.75
N GLY A 6 -0.43 -24.76 -19.46
CA GLY A 6 0.05 -24.57 -18.09
C GLY A 6 -0.44 -23.22 -17.58
N PHE A 7 -0.99 -23.19 -16.36
CA PHE A 7 -1.40 -21.95 -15.72
C PHE A 7 -0.23 -20.96 -15.65
N MET A 8 -0.53 -19.70 -15.82
CA MET A 8 0.43 -18.60 -15.78
C MET A 8 0.77 -18.22 -14.32
N THR A 9 2.04 -17.96 -14.08
CA THR A 9 2.50 -17.24 -12.89
C THR A 9 2.76 -15.78 -13.28
N ALA A 10 1.91 -14.88 -12.79
CA ALA A 10 2.04 -13.46 -13.04
C ALA A 10 3.06 -12.83 -12.09
N LEU A 11 4.03 -12.11 -12.63
CA LEU A 11 4.99 -11.30 -11.89
C LEU A 11 4.56 -9.85 -12.04
N TYR A 12 4.18 -9.20 -10.93
CA TYR A 12 3.71 -7.83 -10.99
C TYR A 12 4.68 -6.86 -10.33
N GLU A 13 5.15 -5.90 -11.12
CA GLU A 13 6.08 -4.87 -10.70
C GLU A 13 5.46 -3.47 -10.84
N ARG A 14 5.67 -2.64 -9.84
CA ARG A 14 5.23 -1.25 -9.86
C ARG A 14 6.27 -0.32 -9.25
N LEU A 15 6.50 0.78 -9.94
CA LEU A 15 7.29 1.91 -9.42
C LEU A 15 6.45 3.18 -9.52
N SER A 16 6.47 4.02 -8.50
CA SER A 16 5.89 5.36 -8.55
C SER A 16 7.00 6.40 -8.47
N ARG A 17 6.75 7.63 -8.94
CA ARG A 17 7.73 8.73 -8.82
C ARG A 17 8.14 9.00 -7.36
N ASP A 18 7.24 8.75 -6.41
CA ASP A 18 7.55 8.88 -4.98
C ASP A 18 8.47 7.76 -4.47
N ASP A 19 8.42 6.58 -5.09
CA ASP A 19 9.26 5.43 -4.73
C ASP A 19 10.69 5.60 -5.25
N GLU A 20 10.90 6.33 -6.36
CA GLU A 20 12.23 6.66 -6.92
C GLU A 20 13.07 7.49 -5.95
N LEU A 21 12.44 8.35 -5.16
CA LEU A 21 13.11 9.21 -4.18
C LEU A 21 13.62 8.46 -2.94
N ASN A 22 13.22 7.19 -2.75
CA ASN A 22 13.49 6.41 -1.54
C ASN A 22 14.57 5.34 -1.68
N GLY A 23 15.33 5.31 -2.79
CA GLY A 23 16.57 4.54 -2.90
C GLY A 23 16.55 3.33 -3.84
N GLU A 24 17.71 2.81 -4.08
CA GLU A 24 18.15 1.92 -5.16
C GLU A 24 17.46 0.54 -5.27
N SER A 25 16.84 0.03 -4.22
CA SER A 25 16.26 -1.32 -4.22
C SER A 25 14.90 -1.43 -4.89
N ASN A 26 14.32 -0.31 -5.34
CA ASN A 26 12.93 -0.25 -5.82
C ASN A 26 12.77 -0.23 -7.33
N SER A 27 13.85 -0.19 -8.12
CA SER A 27 13.73 -0.16 -9.59
C SER A 27 12.95 -1.35 -10.14
N ILE A 28 12.25 -1.15 -11.27
CA ILE A 28 11.50 -2.22 -11.96
C ILE A 28 12.42 -3.42 -12.27
N SER A 29 13.65 -3.16 -12.72
CA SER A 29 14.62 -4.22 -13.05
C SER A 29 15.01 -5.05 -11.82
N ASN A 30 15.16 -4.43 -10.66
CA ASN A 30 15.46 -5.14 -9.41
C ASN A 30 14.27 -5.96 -8.93
N GLN A 31 13.04 -5.44 -9.07
CA GLN A 31 11.82 -6.19 -8.76
C GLN A 31 11.71 -7.44 -9.67
N LYS A 32 11.93 -7.29 -10.98
CA LYS A 32 11.91 -8.41 -11.92
C LYS A 32 12.88 -9.51 -11.53
N LYS A 33 14.16 -9.16 -11.30
CA LYS A 33 15.19 -10.11 -10.87
C LYS A 33 14.80 -10.84 -9.58
N LEU A 34 14.28 -10.10 -8.58
CA LEU A 34 13.84 -10.68 -7.31
C LEU A 34 12.72 -11.71 -7.53
N LEU A 35 11.70 -11.34 -8.30
CA LEU A 35 10.54 -12.20 -8.54
C LEU A 35 10.89 -13.42 -9.40
N GLU A 36 11.73 -13.26 -10.43
CA GLU A 36 12.24 -14.36 -11.24
C GLU A 36 13.07 -15.36 -10.42
N GLN A 37 13.96 -14.82 -9.55
CA GLN A 37 14.76 -15.65 -8.67
C GLN A 37 13.87 -16.44 -7.70
N TYR A 38 12.94 -15.77 -7.03
CA TYR A 38 11.96 -16.42 -6.15
C TYR A 38 11.14 -17.49 -6.87
N ALA A 39 10.66 -17.17 -8.07
CA ALA A 39 9.90 -18.11 -8.89
C ALA A 39 10.71 -19.38 -9.23
N LYS A 40 11.98 -19.20 -9.61
CA LYS A 40 12.89 -20.30 -9.91
C LYS A 40 13.15 -21.17 -8.68
N GLU A 41 13.44 -20.57 -7.53
CA GLU A 41 13.73 -21.29 -6.28
C GLU A 41 12.53 -22.10 -5.78
N HIS A 42 11.30 -21.62 -6.05
CA HIS A 42 10.06 -22.27 -5.62
C HIS A 42 9.35 -23.09 -6.73
N GLY A 43 10.00 -23.27 -7.88
CA GLY A 43 9.50 -24.11 -8.96
C GLY A 43 8.28 -23.55 -9.72
N PHE A 44 8.05 -22.24 -9.69
CA PHE A 44 7.03 -21.60 -10.50
C PHE A 44 7.47 -21.55 -11.97
N THR A 45 6.52 -21.83 -12.87
CA THR A 45 6.75 -21.89 -14.33
C THR A 45 5.79 -20.95 -15.06
N ASN A 46 5.99 -20.79 -16.36
CA ASN A 46 5.16 -19.93 -17.23
C ASN A 46 5.06 -18.49 -16.68
N LEU A 47 6.22 -17.87 -16.46
CA LEU A 47 6.35 -16.53 -15.87
C LEU A 47 5.96 -15.47 -16.90
N VAL A 48 5.07 -14.56 -16.52
CA VAL A 48 4.67 -13.42 -17.34
C VAL A 48 4.72 -12.15 -16.50
N HIS A 49 5.43 -11.14 -16.99
CA HIS A 49 5.57 -9.85 -16.32
C HIS A 49 4.45 -8.89 -16.67
N PHE A 50 3.92 -8.23 -15.66
CA PHE A 50 2.99 -7.11 -15.74
C PHE A 50 3.58 -5.94 -15.01
N THR A 51 3.87 -4.86 -15.74
CA THR A 51 4.67 -3.76 -15.20
C THR A 51 3.93 -2.43 -15.31
N ASP A 52 3.92 -1.67 -14.22
CA ASP A 52 3.45 -0.29 -14.18
C ASP A 52 4.55 0.62 -13.65
N ASP A 53 5.14 1.44 -14.53
CA ASP A 53 6.19 2.38 -14.20
C ASP A 53 5.66 3.82 -14.13
N GLY A 54 6.13 4.60 -13.16
CA GLY A 54 5.72 5.99 -12.96
C GLY A 54 4.29 6.19 -12.42
N ILE A 55 3.57 5.11 -12.04
CA ILE A 55 2.16 5.18 -11.62
C ILE A 55 2.02 4.97 -10.11
N SER A 56 1.29 5.90 -9.46
CA SER A 56 1.05 5.86 -8.01
C SER A 56 0.25 4.62 -7.58
N GLY A 57 0.59 4.07 -6.43
CA GLY A 57 -0.14 2.96 -5.80
C GLY A 57 -1.55 3.29 -5.29
N THR A 58 -1.94 4.58 -5.29
CA THR A 58 -3.31 5.00 -4.96
C THR A 58 -4.29 4.83 -6.13
N ARG A 59 -3.78 4.72 -7.35
CA ARG A 59 -4.57 4.49 -8.57
C ARG A 59 -4.64 2.99 -8.85
N PHE A 60 -5.78 2.54 -9.38
CA PHE A 60 -6.00 1.15 -9.81
C PHE A 60 -6.33 1.02 -11.31
N ASP A 61 -6.42 2.15 -12.02
CA ASP A 61 -6.53 2.24 -13.48
C ASP A 61 -5.16 2.11 -14.16
N ARG A 62 -4.32 1.20 -13.66
CA ARG A 62 -2.96 0.95 -14.13
C ARG A 62 -2.99 -0.09 -15.25
N PRO A 63 -2.42 0.18 -16.43
CA PRO A 63 -2.50 -0.71 -17.57
C PRO A 63 -1.97 -2.13 -17.31
N GLY A 64 -0.80 -2.26 -16.66
CA GLY A 64 -0.20 -3.55 -16.32
C GLY A 64 -1.06 -4.32 -15.30
N PHE A 65 -1.55 -3.64 -14.26
CA PHE A 65 -2.45 -4.23 -13.27
C PHE A 65 -3.75 -4.71 -13.90
N LEU A 66 -4.39 -3.88 -14.72
CA LEU A 66 -5.63 -4.25 -15.41
C LEU A 66 -5.44 -5.42 -16.38
N ALA A 67 -4.32 -5.44 -17.13
CA ALA A 67 -3.99 -6.56 -17.99
C ALA A 67 -3.82 -7.86 -17.18
N MET A 68 -3.10 -7.82 -16.06
CA MET A 68 -2.97 -8.96 -15.15
C MET A 68 -4.33 -9.42 -14.63
N MET A 69 -5.19 -8.51 -14.16
CA MET A 69 -6.52 -8.85 -13.65
C MET A 69 -7.42 -9.46 -14.72
N LYS A 70 -7.33 -9.01 -15.96
CA LYS A 70 -8.03 -9.62 -17.10
C LYS A 70 -7.63 -11.10 -17.30
N GLU A 71 -6.35 -11.40 -17.18
CA GLU A 71 -5.87 -12.81 -17.26
C GLU A 71 -6.31 -13.63 -16.04
N VAL A 72 -6.43 -13.02 -14.85
CA VAL A 72 -7.04 -13.62 -13.65
C VAL A 72 -8.51 -13.96 -13.91
N GLU A 73 -9.28 -13.01 -14.42
CA GLU A 73 -10.71 -13.19 -14.72
C GLU A 73 -10.94 -14.28 -15.78
N SER A 74 -10.05 -14.37 -16.76
CA SER A 74 -10.08 -15.42 -17.79
C SER A 74 -9.66 -16.81 -17.29
N GLY A 75 -9.24 -16.93 -16.02
CA GLY A 75 -8.84 -18.19 -15.38
C GLY A 75 -7.48 -18.73 -15.82
N LYS A 76 -6.66 -17.92 -16.48
CA LYS A 76 -5.32 -18.33 -16.94
C LYS A 76 -4.25 -18.20 -15.88
N VAL A 77 -4.41 -17.29 -14.91
CA VAL A 77 -3.45 -17.04 -13.83
C VAL A 77 -3.77 -17.93 -12.64
N ARG A 78 -2.76 -18.62 -12.12
CA ARG A 78 -2.86 -19.44 -10.90
C ARG A 78 -2.14 -18.81 -9.71
N THR A 79 -1.05 -18.08 -9.97
CA THR A 79 -0.24 -17.45 -8.94
C THR A 79 0.15 -16.05 -9.37
N ILE A 80 0.13 -15.11 -8.42
CA ILE A 80 0.66 -13.76 -8.57
C ILE A 80 1.80 -13.60 -7.59
N LEU A 81 2.97 -13.17 -8.07
CA LEU A 81 4.12 -12.82 -7.26
C LEU A 81 4.30 -11.30 -7.29
N ILE A 82 4.45 -10.70 -6.13
CA ILE A 82 4.78 -9.28 -5.93
C ILE A 82 5.95 -9.14 -4.97
N LYS A 83 6.71 -8.06 -5.08
CA LYS A 83 7.81 -7.78 -4.13
C LYS A 83 7.28 -7.58 -2.71
N ASP A 84 6.31 -6.71 -2.56
CA ASP A 84 5.64 -6.36 -1.32
C ASP A 84 4.20 -5.92 -1.62
N MET A 85 3.33 -5.93 -0.60
CA MET A 85 1.90 -5.61 -0.77
C MET A 85 1.66 -4.17 -1.27
N SER A 86 2.64 -3.25 -1.07
CA SER A 86 2.53 -1.89 -1.59
C SER A 86 2.48 -1.84 -3.12
N ARG A 87 3.02 -2.87 -3.80
CA ARG A 87 2.93 -3.00 -5.27
C ARG A 87 1.48 -3.23 -5.70
N MET A 88 0.73 -4.02 -4.94
CA MET A 88 -0.72 -4.23 -5.18
C MET A 88 -1.48 -2.91 -5.13
N GLY A 89 -1.28 -2.11 -4.08
CA GLY A 89 -1.88 -0.79 -3.93
C GLY A 89 -1.69 -0.19 -2.55
N ARG A 90 -2.02 1.11 -2.42
CA ARG A 90 -1.99 1.85 -1.16
C ARG A 90 -3.39 2.14 -0.60
N ASP A 91 -4.45 1.81 -1.34
CA ASP A 91 -5.84 1.88 -0.89
C ASP A 91 -6.25 0.49 -0.39
N TYR A 92 -6.31 0.34 0.93
CA TYR A 92 -6.56 -0.94 1.59
C TYR A 92 -7.95 -1.53 1.29
N LEU A 93 -8.98 -0.68 1.07
CA LEU A 93 -10.32 -1.15 0.72
C LEU A 93 -10.32 -1.81 -0.66
N LYS A 94 -9.70 -1.17 -1.63
CA LYS A 94 -9.55 -1.72 -2.98
C LYS A 94 -8.66 -2.95 -3.00
N VAL A 95 -7.54 -2.93 -2.27
CA VAL A 95 -6.67 -4.10 -2.14
C VAL A 95 -7.46 -5.27 -1.54
N GLY A 96 -8.26 -5.03 -0.49
CA GLY A 96 -9.13 -6.05 0.10
C GLY A 96 -10.14 -6.64 -0.89
N GLN A 97 -10.76 -5.80 -1.72
CA GLN A 97 -11.67 -6.26 -2.78
C GLN A 97 -10.96 -7.15 -3.82
N TYR A 98 -9.76 -6.75 -4.25
CA TYR A 98 -8.96 -7.58 -5.17
C TYR A 98 -8.51 -8.89 -4.54
N MET A 99 -8.13 -8.89 -3.26
CA MET A 99 -7.79 -10.12 -2.53
C MET A 99 -8.97 -11.08 -2.47
N GLU A 100 -10.18 -10.58 -2.19
CA GLU A 100 -11.39 -11.41 -2.20
C GLU A 100 -11.68 -11.96 -3.59
N LEU A 101 -11.51 -11.16 -4.65
CA LEU A 101 -11.63 -11.63 -6.03
C LEU A 101 -10.62 -12.74 -6.34
N LEU A 102 -9.36 -12.58 -5.94
CA LEU A 102 -8.32 -13.62 -6.12
C LEU A 102 -8.69 -14.91 -5.38
N ARG A 103 -9.19 -14.80 -4.16
CA ARG A 103 -9.67 -15.95 -3.37
C ARG A 103 -10.80 -16.67 -4.08
N GLN A 104 -11.82 -15.96 -4.58
CA GLN A 104 -12.94 -16.52 -5.32
C GLN A 104 -12.49 -17.20 -6.61
N LYS A 105 -11.46 -16.68 -7.27
CA LYS A 105 -10.86 -17.27 -8.48
C LYS A 105 -9.82 -18.36 -8.18
N ASN A 106 -9.58 -18.65 -6.90
CA ASN A 106 -8.57 -19.61 -6.46
C ASN A 106 -7.17 -19.27 -7.00
N VAL A 107 -6.81 -17.98 -6.98
CA VAL A 107 -5.51 -17.46 -7.38
C VAL A 107 -4.67 -17.15 -6.14
N ARG A 108 -3.49 -17.77 -6.05
CA ARG A 108 -2.53 -17.58 -4.98
C ARG A 108 -1.81 -16.25 -5.15
N LEU A 109 -1.74 -15.43 -4.10
CA LEU A 109 -0.92 -14.23 -4.05
C LEU A 109 0.24 -14.42 -3.07
N ILE A 110 1.45 -14.10 -3.51
CA ILE A 110 2.65 -14.15 -2.68
C ILE A 110 3.34 -12.79 -2.71
N ALA A 111 3.56 -12.18 -1.53
CA ALA A 111 4.39 -11.00 -1.36
C ALA A 111 5.73 -11.43 -0.73
N VAL A 112 6.79 -11.38 -1.54
CA VAL A 112 8.07 -12.03 -1.24
C VAL A 112 8.75 -11.43 0.00
N ASN A 113 8.84 -10.09 0.07
CA ASN A 113 9.54 -9.42 1.18
C ASN A 113 8.81 -9.49 2.52
N GLU A 114 7.50 -9.67 2.48
CA GLU A 114 6.66 -9.72 3.68
C GLU A 114 6.34 -11.15 4.10
N ASN A 115 6.81 -12.13 3.31
CA ASN A 115 6.54 -13.56 3.49
C ASN A 115 5.03 -13.87 3.60
N VAL A 116 4.20 -13.09 2.86
CA VAL A 116 2.77 -13.30 2.78
C VAL A 116 2.46 -14.28 1.67
N ASP A 117 1.63 -15.24 1.97
CA ASP A 117 1.16 -16.25 1.03
C ASP A 117 -0.31 -16.57 1.32
N SER A 118 -1.17 -16.26 0.37
CA SER A 118 -2.62 -16.39 0.54
C SER A 118 -3.12 -17.84 0.60
N PHE A 119 -2.27 -18.84 0.36
CA PHE A 119 -2.63 -20.25 0.42
C PHE A 119 -2.05 -21.00 1.62
N ARG A 120 -1.29 -20.32 2.49
CA ARG A 120 -0.85 -20.94 3.75
C ARG A 120 -2.04 -21.12 4.69
N GLU A 121 -2.19 -22.34 5.18
CA GLU A 121 -3.32 -22.79 6.02
C GLU A 121 -3.33 -22.20 7.44
N ASP A 122 -2.28 -21.55 7.87
CA ASP A 122 -2.20 -20.94 9.20
C ASP A 122 -2.97 -19.63 9.23
N ASP A 123 -4.30 -19.79 9.36
CA ASP A 123 -5.24 -18.72 9.66
C ASP A 123 -5.47 -17.69 8.55
N ASP A 124 -6.20 -18.13 7.59
CA ASP A 124 -7.19 -17.51 6.70
C ASP A 124 -7.03 -16.08 6.20
N PHE A 125 -6.45 -15.16 6.66
CA PHE A 125 -6.44 -13.75 6.29
C PHE A 125 -5.82 -12.89 7.42
N THR A 126 -5.50 -13.52 8.54
CA THR A 126 -4.98 -12.81 9.71
C THR A 126 -3.65 -12.13 9.43
N PRO A 127 -2.67 -12.75 8.76
CA PRO A 127 -1.44 -12.05 8.36
C PRO A 127 -1.73 -10.86 7.45
N PHE A 128 -2.63 -11.04 6.50
CA PHE A 128 -3.04 -9.97 5.59
C PHE A 128 -3.76 -8.84 6.34
N ARG A 129 -4.73 -9.14 7.21
CA ARG A 129 -5.39 -8.13 8.06
C ARG A 129 -4.39 -7.36 8.91
N ASN A 130 -3.41 -8.04 9.48
CA ASN A 130 -2.37 -7.39 10.30
C ASN A 130 -1.52 -6.42 9.47
N ILE A 131 -1.09 -6.83 8.30
CA ILE A 131 -0.36 -5.97 7.36
C ILE A 131 -1.23 -4.80 6.91
N MET A 132 -2.50 -5.02 6.60
CA MET A 132 -3.45 -3.96 6.23
C MET A 132 -3.67 -2.98 7.37
N ASN A 133 -3.82 -3.46 8.62
CA ASN A 133 -3.95 -2.62 9.80
C ASN A 133 -2.68 -1.80 10.05
N GLU A 134 -1.51 -2.40 9.90
CA GLU A 134 -0.23 -1.69 10.02
C GLU A 134 -0.07 -0.61 8.94
N TRP A 135 -0.44 -0.90 7.71
CA TRP A 135 -0.44 0.08 6.64
C TRP A 135 -1.42 1.23 6.88
N TYR A 136 -2.62 0.91 7.31
CA TYR A 136 -3.60 1.93 7.69
C TYR A 136 -3.06 2.83 8.79
N ALA A 137 -2.47 2.27 9.82
CA ALA A 137 -1.86 3.03 10.90
C ALA A 137 -0.71 3.92 10.40
N ARG A 138 0.18 3.39 9.54
CA ARG A 138 1.29 4.14 8.93
C ARG A 138 0.81 5.25 8.01
N ASP A 139 -0.17 4.99 7.14
CA ASP A 139 -0.72 5.99 6.21
C ASP A 139 -1.45 7.10 6.97
N THR A 140 -2.28 6.73 7.95
CA THR A 140 -2.96 7.67 8.85
C THR A 140 -1.95 8.53 9.59
N SER A 141 -0.90 7.96 10.16
CA SER A 141 0.17 8.69 10.83
C SER A 141 0.87 9.69 9.90
N LYS A 142 1.18 9.28 8.64
CA LYS A 142 1.76 10.19 7.64
C LYS A 142 0.82 11.34 7.30
N LYS A 143 -0.47 11.08 7.11
CA LYS A 143 -1.48 12.10 6.82
C LYS A 143 -1.63 13.09 7.97
N ILE A 144 -1.70 12.60 9.22
CA ILE A 144 -1.76 13.43 10.42
C ILE A 144 -0.51 14.31 10.51
N LYS A 145 0.70 13.74 10.39
CA LYS A 145 1.96 14.49 10.43
C LYS A 145 2.03 15.54 9.33
N SER A 146 1.58 15.23 8.12
CA SER A 146 1.51 16.17 6.99
C SER A 146 0.57 17.34 7.29
N THR A 147 -0.62 17.04 7.82
CA THR A 147 -1.61 18.06 8.21
C THR A 147 -1.05 18.97 9.31
N PHE A 148 -0.41 18.39 10.33
CA PHE A 148 0.21 19.14 11.40
C PHE A 148 1.34 20.04 10.90
N LYS A 149 2.19 19.50 10.02
CA LYS A 149 3.27 20.27 9.38
C LYS A 149 2.72 21.43 8.54
N SER A 150 1.64 21.20 7.78
CA SER A 150 0.98 22.22 6.96
C SER A 150 0.36 23.31 7.84
N LYS A 151 -0.39 22.93 8.89
CA LYS A 151 -0.97 23.88 9.85
C LYS A 151 0.13 24.69 10.54
N GLY A 152 1.18 24.07 11.06
CA GLY A 152 2.28 24.78 11.70
C GLY A 152 3.00 25.76 10.77
N LYS A 153 3.20 25.38 9.49
CA LYS A 153 3.78 26.29 8.48
C LYS A 153 2.88 27.47 8.12
N SER A 154 1.56 27.32 8.24
CA SER A 154 0.59 28.41 8.02
C SER A 154 0.31 29.26 9.28
N GLY A 155 1.05 29.03 10.37
CA GLY A 155 0.87 29.77 11.64
C GLY A 155 -0.38 29.35 12.43
N LYS A 156 -1.07 28.28 12.01
CA LYS A 156 -2.26 27.78 12.71
C LYS A 156 -1.88 26.85 13.84
N HIS A 157 -2.59 26.96 14.95
CA HIS A 157 -2.39 26.07 16.09
C HIS A 157 -2.77 24.61 15.75
N VAL A 158 -1.99 23.69 16.28
CA VAL A 158 -2.15 22.26 16.06
C VAL A 158 -2.86 21.58 17.23
N ALA A 159 -2.77 22.18 18.42
CA ALA A 159 -3.43 21.70 19.62
C ALA A 159 -4.93 22.04 19.59
N SER A 160 -5.76 21.11 20.04
CA SER A 160 -7.22 21.30 20.16
C SER A 160 -7.60 22.08 21.42
N VAL A 161 -6.72 22.06 22.42
CA VAL A 161 -6.91 22.74 23.72
C VAL A 161 -5.86 23.81 23.87
N THR A 162 -6.25 24.98 24.35
CA THR A 162 -5.33 26.06 24.70
C THR A 162 -4.46 25.65 25.88
N PRO A 163 -3.16 26.01 25.90
CA PRO A 163 -2.35 25.93 27.10
C PRO A 163 -2.92 26.82 28.23
N TYR A 164 -2.56 26.51 29.45
CA TYR A 164 -2.91 27.37 30.61
C TYR A 164 -2.38 28.78 30.38
N GLY A 165 -3.18 29.81 30.70
CA GLY A 165 -2.86 31.21 30.44
C GLY A 165 -3.32 31.73 29.07
N TYR A 166 -4.00 30.90 28.26
CA TYR A 166 -4.55 31.30 26.97
C TYR A 166 -6.01 30.84 26.79
N LEU A 167 -6.81 31.67 26.12
CA LEU A 167 -8.17 31.39 25.70
C LEU A 167 -8.26 31.34 24.18
N LYS A 168 -9.28 30.70 23.67
CA LYS A 168 -9.61 30.76 22.22
C LYS A 168 -10.29 32.08 21.93
N ASP A 169 -9.90 32.74 20.84
CA ASP A 169 -10.66 33.89 20.32
C ASP A 169 -12.05 33.42 19.85
N GLU A 170 -13.08 34.12 20.26
CA GLU A 170 -14.46 33.82 19.88
C GLU A 170 -14.72 33.95 18.37
N ASN A 171 -13.97 34.84 17.70
CA ASN A 171 -14.12 35.13 16.28
C ASN A 171 -13.17 34.33 15.38
N ASP A 172 -12.04 33.84 15.89
CA ASP A 172 -11.09 33.01 15.18
C ASP A 172 -10.53 31.88 16.06
N GLY A 173 -11.12 30.71 15.98
CA GLY A 173 -10.68 29.52 16.72
C GLY A 173 -9.23 29.06 16.45
N ASN A 174 -8.54 29.65 15.46
CA ASN A 174 -7.11 29.44 15.22
C ASN A 174 -6.21 30.49 15.88
N HIS A 175 -6.80 31.50 16.52
CA HIS A 175 -6.10 32.53 17.29
C HIS A 175 -6.31 32.32 18.79
N TRP A 176 -5.26 32.49 19.57
CA TRP A 176 -5.31 32.42 21.03
C TRP A 176 -5.04 33.79 21.60
N ILE A 177 -5.86 34.19 22.56
CA ILE A 177 -5.70 35.44 23.34
C ILE A 177 -5.18 35.09 24.72
N VAL A 178 -4.43 36.01 25.32
CA VAL A 178 -3.92 35.84 26.69
C VAL A 178 -5.08 35.92 27.67
N ASP A 179 -5.18 34.93 28.56
CA ASP A 179 -6.01 35.02 29.76
C ASP A 179 -5.22 35.73 30.84
N GLU A 180 -5.49 37.02 31.05
CA GLU A 180 -4.68 37.87 31.94
C GLU A 180 -4.69 37.40 33.41
N GLU A 181 -5.81 36.79 33.86
CA GLU A 181 -5.91 36.26 35.22
C GLU A 181 -5.06 34.99 35.38
N ALA A 182 -5.19 34.05 34.44
CA ALA A 182 -4.46 32.79 34.47
C ALA A 182 -2.97 32.98 34.11
N ALA A 183 -2.66 33.89 33.18
CA ALA A 183 -1.28 34.17 32.78
C ALA A 183 -0.44 34.86 33.88
N ALA A 184 -1.09 35.56 34.81
CA ALA A 184 -0.39 36.17 35.96
C ALA A 184 0.17 35.12 36.95
N VAL A 185 -0.25 33.85 36.84
CA VAL A 185 0.16 32.75 37.73
C VAL A 185 1.31 31.92 37.09
N VAL A 186 1.61 32.11 35.80
CA VAL A 186 2.67 31.44 35.07
C VAL A 186 3.94 32.27 35.05
#